data_81df4034810e7049d57d48a340b4cdf5
#
_entry.id   81df4034810e7049d57d48a340b4cdf5
#
_cell.length_a   1.000
_cell.length_b   1.000
_cell.length_c   1.000
_cell.angle_alpha   90.00
_cell.angle_beta   90.00
_cell.angle_gamma   90.00
#
_symmetry.space_group_name_H-M   'P 1'
#
loop_
_entity.id
_entity.type
_entity.pdbx_description
1 polymer ?
#
loop_
_entity_poly.entity_id
_entity_poly.type
_entity_poly.pdbx_seq_one_letter_code
_entity_poly.pdbx_strand_id
1 'polypeptide(L)'
;MPRRYFPVFVLFTMAFTTNVIAQNKPDTPDYDVKEHYTKYEYRIPMRDGVHLFTSVYVPKDGSHSYPFLINRTPYSVGPYGVDLYRKQLGPSPDFDKAGYIFVFQDVRGRFMSEGTFIEMRPHIDNKKSKQDVDDASDLYDTIDWLLKNVPNNNGNAGIWGISYPGFFTSASIIDSHPALKAASPQAPMTDLFMGDDAYHGGAFMLNANFGFYAFFKPQENPQLPPKTPVPFDYGTKDAYEFYLNAGPISNLSKYLEGKSALFDDQMRHDTYDDYWKARNLAPHMKNIHCAVLTVGGWFDAEDLQGPFSTFHAIDKNNSGIFNALVVGPWVHGGWARYDGEHLGRVEFSFNTGDYYRKNILFPFFEQYLKGNSDAKLPKAYVFETGTNVWRRYSAWPPKEAEAKTLYFRVGGQLSFDPPTSDSPAFDEYVSDPAKPVPFVNYTSTNVPQEYMLSDQRFADSRTDVLVYETPVLQEDVTIAGPISPRLFVSTTGTDSDWDVKVIDIYPADYPDSKFDQPKPEEKD
;
A
#
# COMPACT_ATOMS: atom_id res chain seq x y z
N MET A 1 2.16 44.72 -54.24
CA MET A 1 1.49 44.86 -52.96
C MET A 1 1.56 43.49 -52.24
N PRO A 2 2.35 43.32 -51.19
CA PRO A 2 2.42 42.05 -50.46
C PRO A 2 1.38 42.02 -49.32
N ARG A 3 0.60 40.96 -49.27
CA ARG A 3 -0.34 40.69 -48.18
C ARG A 3 0.42 40.25 -46.93
N ARG A 4 0.21 40.96 -45.84
CA ARG A 4 0.71 40.60 -44.49
C ARG A 4 -0.24 39.59 -43.89
N TYR A 5 0.28 38.40 -43.52
CA TYR A 5 -0.40 37.43 -42.64
C TYR A 5 -0.01 37.75 -41.20
N PHE A 6 -1.03 37.96 -40.35
CA PHE A 6 -0.87 37.98 -38.89
C PHE A 6 -1.10 36.54 -38.38
N PRO A 7 -0.22 35.98 -37.55
CA PRO A 7 -0.54 34.73 -36.87
C PRO A 7 -1.43 35.06 -35.67
N VAL A 8 -2.62 34.45 -35.64
CA VAL A 8 -3.48 34.40 -34.45
C VAL A 8 -2.92 33.29 -33.56
N PHE A 9 -2.36 33.69 -32.42
CA PHE A 9 -2.03 32.76 -31.33
C PHE A 9 -3.34 32.41 -30.63
N VAL A 10 -3.83 31.19 -30.84
CA VAL A 10 -4.88 30.59 -30.01
C VAL A 10 -4.19 29.92 -28.82
N LEU A 11 -4.33 30.53 -27.65
CA LEU A 11 -3.92 29.94 -26.41
C LEU A 11 -4.91 28.78 -26.10
N PHE A 12 -4.49 27.54 -26.35
CA PHE A 12 -5.18 26.36 -25.82
C PHE A 12 -4.75 26.17 -24.38
N THR A 13 -5.58 26.60 -23.45
CA THR A 13 -5.51 26.14 -22.06
C THR A 13 -5.96 24.69 -22.02
N MET A 14 -5.02 23.74 -22.08
CA MET A 14 -5.29 22.36 -21.75
C MET A 14 -5.52 22.26 -20.23
N ALA A 15 -6.79 22.21 -19.85
CA ALA A 15 -7.18 21.72 -18.55
C ALA A 15 -6.93 20.19 -18.54
N PHE A 16 -5.91 19.75 -17.84
CA PHE A 16 -5.75 18.33 -17.52
C PHE A 16 -6.87 17.93 -16.59
N THR A 17 -7.96 17.42 -17.15
CA THR A 17 -8.93 16.64 -16.41
C THR A 17 -8.33 15.24 -16.25
N THR A 18 -7.81 14.96 -15.06
CA THR A 18 -7.71 13.58 -14.59
C THR A 18 -9.13 13.01 -14.63
N ASN A 19 -9.43 12.19 -15.63
CA ASN A 19 -10.64 11.40 -15.64
C ASN A 19 -10.55 10.33 -14.54
N VAL A 20 -10.70 10.79 -13.29
CA VAL A 20 -11.22 9.96 -12.23
C VAL A 20 -12.67 9.70 -12.63
N ILE A 21 -13.01 8.47 -12.97
CA ILE A 21 -14.40 8.04 -13.09
C ILE A 21 -15.01 8.32 -11.72
N ALA A 22 -15.69 9.45 -11.61
CA ALA A 22 -16.46 9.81 -10.43
C ALA A 22 -17.67 8.87 -10.41
N GLN A 23 -17.54 7.75 -9.72
CA GLN A 23 -18.71 7.03 -9.26
C GLN A 23 -19.47 7.98 -8.33
N ASN A 24 -20.73 8.23 -8.64
CA ASN A 24 -21.61 9.09 -7.90
C ASN A 24 -21.60 8.70 -6.41
N LYS A 25 -20.90 9.49 -5.61
CA LYS A 25 -20.97 9.41 -4.15
C LYS A 25 -22.41 9.80 -3.77
N PRO A 26 -23.14 9.00 -2.98
CA PRO A 26 -24.43 9.44 -2.47
C PRO A 26 -24.24 10.75 -1.70
N ASP A 27 -25.12 11.72 -1.94
CA ASP A 27 -25.22 12.98 -1.20
C ASP A 27 -25.50 12.68 0.27
N THR A 28 -24.46 12.41 1.05
CA THR A 28 -24.55 12.55 2.50
C THR A 28 -24.51 14.05 2.80
N PRO A 29 -25.38 14.57 3.70
CA PRO A 29 -25.32 15.97 4.09
C PRO A 29 -23.90 16.33 4.48
N ASP A 30 -23.38 17.39 3.93
CA ASP A 30 -22.02 17.89 4.15
C ASP A 30 -21.78 18.03 5.66
N TYR A 31 -20.96 17.15 6.23
CA TYR A 31 -20.50 17.29 7.61
C TYR A 31 -19.36 18.31 7.60
N ASP A 32 -19.64 19.54 8.02
CA ASP A 32 -18.61 20.57 8.09
C ASP A 32 -17.73 20.35 9.33
N VAL A 33 -16.52 19.88 9.08
CA VAL A 33 -15.50 19.68 10.13
C VAL A 33 -15.27 20.94 10.95
N LYS A 34 -15.28 22.13 10.32
CA LYS A 34 -15.05 23.41 10.99
C LYS A 34 -16.16 23.80 11.95
N GLU A 35 -17.38 23.36 11.72
CA GLU A 35 -18.50 23.58 12.65
C GLU A 35 -18.37 22.73 13.92
N HIS A 36 -17.81 21.53 13.81
CA HIS A 36 -17.78 20.54 14.90
C HIS A 36 -16.43 20.41 15.61
N TYR A 37 -15.33 20.86 15.00
CA TYR A 37 -13.98 20.71 15.52
C TYR A 37 -13.25 22.05 15.63
N THR A 38 -12.34 22.13 16.59
CA THR A 38 -11.32 23.19 16.68
C THR A 38 -9.97 22.60 16.32
N LYS A 39 -9.28 23.23 15.37
CA LYS A 39 -7.95 22.83 14.96
C LYS A 39 -6.87 23.55 15.76
N TYR A 40 -5.88 22.80 16.21
CA TYR A 40 -4.66 23.27 16.83
C TYR A 40 -3.45 22.76 16.06
N GLU A 41 -2.34 23.51 16.10
CA GLU A 41 -1.06 23.09 15.54
C GLU A 41 0.01 23.19 16.60
N TYR A 42 0.75 22.10 16.81
CA TYR A 42 1.77 21.98 17.81
C TYR A 42 3.11 21.56 17.21
N ARG A 43 4.19 21.92 17.90
CA ARG A 43 5.53 21.36 17.71
C ARG A 43 5.84 20.52 18.94
N ILE A 44 5.57 19.21 18.84
CA ILE A 44 5.70 18.29 19.97
C ILE A 44 7.17 17.92 20.13
N PRO A 45 7.77 18.19 21.32
CA PRO A 45 9.17 17.86 21.58
C PRO A 45 9.32 16.35 21.78
N MET A 46 10.27 15.76 21.06
CA MET A 46 10.72 14.38 21.23
C MET A 46 11.84 14.33 22.29
N ARG A 47 12.14 13.13 22.78
CA ARG A 47 13.13 12.90 23.84
C ARG A 47 14.55 13.38 23.53
N ASP A 48 14.90 13.46 22.24
CA ASP A 48 16.19 13.93 21.73
C ASP A 48 16.23 15.45 21.46
N GLY A 49 15.11 16.15 21.69
CA GLY A 49 14.98 17.59 21.50
C GLY A 49 14.49 18.03 20.14
N VAL A 50 14.28 17.11 19.19
CA VAL A 50 13.65 17.38 17.90
C VAL A 50 12.16 17.62 18.09
N HIS A 51 11.55 18.53 17.30
CA HIS A 51 10.12 18.83 17.37
C HIS A 51 9.40 18.30 16.14
N LEU A 52 8.30 17.54 16.37
CA LEU A 52 7.45 17.06 15.30
C LEU A 52 6.18 17.91 15.17
N PHE A 53 5.94 18.37 13.94
CA PHE A 53 4.75 19.16 13.64
C PHE A 53 3.50 18.28 13.66
N THR A 54 2.49 18.72 14.41
CA THR A 54 1.29 17.95 14.67
C THR A 54 0.04 18.83 14.62
N SER A 55 -0.88 18.52 13.71
CA SER A 55 -2.21 19.10 13.67
C SER A 55 -3.16 18.26 14.51
N VAL A 56 -3.88 18.91 15.44
CA VAL A 56 -4.84 18.25 16.34
C VAL A 56 -6.21 18.89 16.17
N TYR A 57 -7.21 18.06 15.88
CA TYR A 57 -8.60 18.48 15.75
C TYR A 57 -9.37 17.94 16.96
N VAL A 58 -9.84 18.85 17.82
CA VAL A 58 -10.57 18.54 19.06
C VAL A 58 -12.05 18.83 18.85
N PRO A 59 -12.97 17.89 19.20
CA PRO A 59 -14.41 18.17 19.17
C PRO A 59 -14.75 19.41 19.98
N LYS A 60 -15.62 20.28 19.45
CA LYS A 60 -16.12 21.47 20.18
C LYS A 60 -17.07 21.12 21.31
N ASP A 61 -17.70 19.95 21.25
CA ASP A 61 -18.49 19.43 22.35
C ASP A 61 -17.59 19.04 23.52
N GLY A 62 -17.58 19.83 24.57
CA GLY A 62 -16.82 19.59 25.79
C GLY A 62 -17.55 18.73 26.83
N SER A 63 -18.74 18.20 26.52
CA SER A 63 -19.53 17.40 27.47
C SER A 63 -19.01 15.96 27.65
N HIS A 64 -18.10 15.51 26.77
CA HIS A 64 -17.52 14.18 26.77
C HIS A 64 -15.99 14.21 26.71
N SER A 65 -15.38 13.08 27.02
CA SER A 65 -13.96 12.84 26.77
C SER A 65 -13.80 11.90 25.57
N TYR A 66 -12.80 12.19 24.71
CA TYR A 66 -12.62 11.53 23.42
C TYR A 66 -11.28 10.82 23.33
N PRO A 67 -11.18 9.66 22.66
CA PRO A 67 -9.90 9.04 22.38
C PRO A 67 -9.15 9.78 21.26
N PHE A 68 -7.84 9.68 21.28
CA PHE A 68 -7.00 10.09 20.15
C PHE A 68 -7.09 9.07 19.02
N LEU A 69 -7.16 9.55 17.78
CA LEU A 69 -6.99 8.75 16.58
C LEU A 69 -5.87 9.38 15.74
N ILE A 70 -4.73 8.70 15.67
CA ILE A 70 -3.47 9.24 15.17
C ILE A 70 -3.18 8.71 13.77
N ASN A 71 -2.70 9.60 12.90
CA ASN A 71 -2.14 9.27 11.60
C ASN A 71 -0.80 9.98 11.44
N ARG A 72 0.27 9.22 11.18
CA ARG A 72 1.62 9.71 10.92
C ARG A 72 1.96 9.51 9.46
N THR A 73 2.50 10.54 8.81
CA THR A 73 2.69 10.53 7.35
C THR A 73 3.96 11.26 6.90
N PRO A 74 4.63 10.76 5.85
CA PRO A 74 5.72 11.47 5.20
C PRO A 74 5.22 12.35 4.04
N TYR A 75 3.88 12.38 3.79
CA TYR A 75 3.26 13.00 2.61
C TYR A 75 2.60 14.36 2.89
N SER A 76 2.86 14.97 4.05
CA SER A 76 2.24 16.22 4.51
C SER A 76 0.91 16.05 5.22
N VAL A 77 0.81 16.66 6.39
CA VAL A 77 -0.44 16.72 7.18
C VAL A 77 -1.34 17.90 6.80
N GLY A 78 -1.00 18.62 5.74
CA GLY A 78 -1.78 19.78 5.29
C GLY A 78 -3.31 19.60 5.32
N PRO A 79 -4.05 20.71 5.32
CA PRO A 79 -3.59 22.08 5.16
C PRO A 79 -2.94 22.63 6.43
N TYR A 80 -1.86 23.40 6.30
CA TYR A 80 -1.19 24.09 7.42
C TYR A 80 -1.83 25.45 7.68
N GLY A 81 -1.93 25.81 8.95
CA GLY A 81 -2.61 26.99 9.45
C GLY A 81 -3.88 26.61 10.21
N VAL A 82 -4.04 27.19 11.41
CA VAL A 82 -5.15 26.86 12.33
C VAL A 82 -6.54 27.15 11.77
N ASP A 83 -6.64 28.03 10.80
CA ASP A 83 -7.90 28.40 10.15
C ASP A 83 -8.26 27.54 8.93
N LEU A 84 -7.34 26.67 8.48
CA LEU A 84 -7.48 25.82 7.32
C LEU A 84 -7.78 24.37 7.76
N TYR A 85 -8.91 23.85 7.33
CA TYR A 85 -9.43 22.57 7.78
C TYR A 85 -9.41 21.51 6.67
N ARG A 86 -9.23 20.24 7.06
CA ARG A 86 -9.48 19.08 6.21
C ARG A 86 -11.00 18.94 6.01
N LYS A 87 -11.40 18.40 4.87
CA LYS A 87 -12.82 18.09 4.59
C LYS A 87 -13.30 16.85 5.35
N GLN A 88 -12.40 15.91 5.64
CA GLN A 88 -12.64 14.69 6.39
C GLN A 88 -11.44 14.42 7.30
N LEU A 89 -11.68 13.95 8.52
CA LEU A 89 -10.65 13.69 9.52
C LEU A 89 -10.40 12.19 9.72
N GLY A 90 -11.45 11.40 9.79
CA GLY A 90 -11.33 9.95 10.03
C GLY A 90 -11.20 9.12 8.76
N PRO A 91 -10.98 7.80 8.91
CA PRO A 91 -10.95 6.84 7.79
C PRO A 91 -12.26 6.79 7.00
N SER A 92 -13.36 7.17 7.62
CA SER A 92 -14.69 7.33 6.99
C SER A 92 -15.48 8.46 7.69
N PRO A 93 -16.57 8.96 7.06
CA PRO A 93 -17.43 9.99 7.68
C PRO A 93 -18.05 9.57 9.02
N ASP A 94 -18.19 8.27 9.29
CA ASP A 94 -18.70 7.77 10.57
C ASP A 94 -17.79 8.14 11.73
N PHE A 95 -16.45 8.13 11.51
CA PHE A 95 -15.48 8.56 12.52
C PHE A 95 -15.60 10.04 12.85
N ASP A 96 -15.81 10.90 11.85
CA ASP A 96 -15.95 12.34 12.05
C ASP A 96 -17.15 12.67 12.95
N LYS A 97 -18.25 11.93 12.76
CA LYS A 97 -19.49 12.09 13.54
C LYS A 97 -19.44 11.46 14.92
N ALA A 98 -18.66 10.39 15.07
CA ALA A 98 -18.59 9.64 16.31
C ALA A 98 -17.78 10.35 17.42
N GLY A 99 -17.02 11.38 17.10
CA GLY A 99 -16.21 12.15 18.04
C GLY A 99 -14.92 11.41 18.44
N TYR A 100 -13.82 11.89 17.91
CA TYR A 100 -12.43 11.52 18.22
C TYR A 100 -11.61 12.80 18.29
N ILE A 101 -10.50 12.80 19.01
CA ILE A 101 -9.46 13.80 18.83
C ILE A 101 -8.54 13.30 17.71
N PHE A 102 -8.68 13.88 16.53
CA PHE A 102 -7.86 13.47 15.38
C PHE A 102 -6.50 14.15 15.43
N VAL A 103 -5.46 13.35 15.24
CA VAL A 103 -4.06 13.78 15.29
C VAL A 103 -3.36 13.41 14.00
N PHE A 104 -2.83 14.41 13.31
CA PHE A 104 -2.02 14.22 12.10
C PHE A 104 -0.63 14.76 12.34
N GLN A 105 0.38 13.92 12.17
CA GLN A 105 1.77 14.27 12.44
C GLN A 105 2.63 14.08 11.20
N ASP A 106 3.34 15.15 10.78
CA ASP A 106 4.46 15.02 9.86
C ASP A 106 5.55 14.20 10.57
N VAL A 107 5.99 13.10 9.94
CA VAL A 107 7.05 12.29 10.53
C VAL A 107 8.38 13.04 10.54
N ARG A 108 9.29 12.59 11.39
CA ARG A 108 10.64 13.16 11.55
C ARG A 108 11.34 13.39 10.21
N GLY A 109 11.84 14.61 10.01
CA GLY A 109 12.55 14.98 8.79
C GLY A 109 11.68 15.17 7.56
N ARG A 110 10.36 15.35 7.74
CA ARG A 110 9.44 15.65 6.63
C ARG A 110 8.64 16.92 6.93
N PHE A 111 8.46 17.75 5.90
CA PHE A 111 7.68 18.99 5.91
C PHE A 111 7.98 19.90 7.12
N MET A 112 7.02 20.13 7.98
CA MET A 112 7.16 21.06 9.11
C MET A 112 7.80 20.42 10.36
N SER A 113 8.10 19.12 10.32
CA SER A 113 8.85 18.42 11.37
C SER A 113 10.35 18.56 11.20
N GLU A 114 11.04 18.69 12.31
CA GLU A 114 12.50 18.75 12.39
C GLU A 114 13.15 17.36 12.30
N GLY A 115 14.48 17.34 12.29
CA GLY A 115 15.29 16.12 12.27
C GLY A 115 15.58 15.60 10.87
N THR A 116 16.10 14.38 10.77
CA THR A 116 16.50 13.75 9.51
C THR A 116 15.54 12.61 9.17
N PHE A 117 14.99 12.64 7.96
CA PHE A 117 14.22 11.52 7.43
C PHE A 117 15.16 10.38 7.07
N ILE A 118 14.86 9.21 7.57
CA ILE A 118 15.50 7.95 7.19
C ILE A 118 14.39 7.04 6.66
N GLU A 119 14.57 6.57 5.45
CA GLU A 119 13.60 5.71 4.80
C GLU A 119 13.48 4.37 5.52
N MET A 120 12.22 3.94 5.79
CA MET A 120 11.96 2.71 6.55
C MET A 120 12.93 2.60 7.73
N ARG A 121 12.94 3.64 8.58
CA ARG A 121 13.91 3.77 9.68
C ARG A 121 14.01 2.47 10.47
N PRO A 122 15.23 1.89 10.60
CA PRO A 122 15.45 0.70 11.41
C PRO A 122 14.97 0.86 12.84
N HIS A 123 14.30 -0.16 13.36
CA HIS A 123 13.94 -0.22 14.77
C HIS A 123 15.17 -0.46 15.64
N ILE A 124 15.19 0.13 16.82
CA ILE A 124 16.28 -0.03 17.80
C ILE A 124 15.74 -0.85 18.97
N ASP A 125 16.05 -2.15 19.04
CA ASP A 125 15.58 -3.05 20.11
C ASP A 125 16.03 -2.63 21.51
N ASN A 126 17.25 -2.10 21.65
CA ASN A 126 17.85 -1.78 22.95
C ASN A 126 18.31 -0.31 23.01
N LYS A 127 17.35 0.59 23.14
CA LYS A 127 17.63 2.04 23.29
C LYS A 127 18.36 2.31 24.61
N LYS A 128 19.57 2.89 24.53
CA LYS A 128 20.46 3.16 25.68
C LYS A 128 20.48 4.64 26.09
N SER A 129 20.07 5.50 25.20
CA SER A 129 20.11 6.95 25.39
C SER A 129 18.86 7.62 24.78
N LYS A 130 18.70 8.91 25.08
CA LYS A 130 17.65 9.73 24.47
C LYS A 130 17.87 9.99 22.97
N GLN A 131 19.07 9.79 22.47
CA GLN A 131 19.43 9.91 21.06
C GLN A 131 19.09 8.67 20.25
N ASP A 132 18.82 7.54 20.90
CA ASP A 132 18.39 6.31 20.25
C ASP A 132 16.89 6.41 19.92
N VAL A 133 16.59 7.05 18.80
CA VAL A 133 15.22 7.36 18.36
C VAL A 133 14.83 6.59 17.12
N ASP A 134 13.60 6.10 17.12
CA ASP A 134 12.92 5.45 16.01
C ASP A 134 11.43 5.84 16.01
N ASP A 135 10.64 5.26 15.10
CA ASP A 135 9.22 5.59 14.98
C ASP A 135 8.39 5.16 16.20
N ALA A 136 8.79 4.10 16.88
CA ALA A 136 8.16 3.68 18.14
C ALA A 136 8.37 4.73 19.25
N SER A 137 9.60 5.24 19.40
CA SER A 137 9.91 6.28 20.39
C SER A 137 9.23 7.60 20.06
N ASP A 138 9.15 7.97 18.77
CA ASP A 138 8.47 9.20 18.35
C ASP A 138 6.97 9.17 18.65
N LEU A 139 6.30 8.02 18.40
CA LEU A 139 4.89 7.86 18.78
C LEU A 139 4.72 7.87 20.30
N TYR A 140 5.60 7.18 21.03
CA TYR A 140 5.54 7.13 22.48
C TYR A 140 5.56 8.53 23.09
N ASP A 141 6.53 9.35 22.69
CA ASP A 141 6.68 10.73 23.15
C ASP A 141 5.49 11.60 22.71
N THR A 142 4.97 11.37 21.52
CA THR A 142 3.79 12.07 21.01
C THR A 142 2.57 11.79 21.88
N ILE A 143 2.28 10.52 22.19
CA ILE A 143 1.12 10.14 23.03
C ILE A 143 1.29 10.72 24.44
N ASP A 144 2.48 10.60 25.02
CA ASP A 144 2.77 11.12 26.36
C ASP A 144 2.54 12.63 26.45
N TRP A 145 2.91 13.37 25.40
CA TRP A 145 2.67 14.80 25.31
C TRP A 145 1.18 15.13 25.12
N LEU A 146 0.48 14.42 24.22
CA LEU A 146 -0.94 14.64 23.93
C LEU A 146 -1.82 14.44 25.16
N LEU A 147 -1.57 13.38 25.94
CA LEU A 147 -2.30 13.08 27.17
C LEU A 147 -2.22 14.23 28.19
N LYS A 148 -1.09 14.93 28.25
CA LYS A 148 -0.83 16.01 29.21
C LYS A 148 -1.33 17.37 28.74
N ASN A 149 -1.36 17.61 27.42
CA ASN A 149 -1.52 18.96 26.87
C ASN A 149 -2.81 19.18 26.10
N VAL A 150 -3.51 18.12 25.67
CA VAL A 150 -4.78 18.23 24.94
C VAL A 150 -5.93 17.90 25.88
N PRO A 151 -6.83 18.85 26.17
CA PRO A 151 -7.93 18.62 27.10
C PRO A 151 -9.00 17.70 26.52
N ASN A 152 -9.91 17.24 27.35
CA ASN A 152 -11.05 16.40 27.02
C ASN A 152 -10.67 15.05 26.38
N ASN A 153 -9.44 14.57 26.60
CA ASN A 153 -9.08 13.22 26.19
C ASN A 153 -9.54 12.18 27.24
N ASN A 154 -9.86 10.96 26.78
CA ASN A 154 -10.29 9.85 27.65
C ASN A 154 -9.11 8.94 28.09
N GLY A 155 -7.86 9.31 27.78
CA GLY A 155 -6.68 8.53 28.10
C GLY A 155 -6.35 7.40 27.12
N ASN A 156 -7.14 7.17 26.08
CA ASN A 156 -6.91 6.15 25.07
C ASN A 156 -6.44 6.74 23.75
N ALA A 157 -5.53 6.05 23.07
CA ALA A 157 -5.03 6.39 21.75
C ALA A 157 -5.18 5.22 20.79
N GLY A 158 -5.50 5.52 19.54
CA GLY A 158 -5.42 4.61 18.41
C GLY A 158 -4.55 5.19 17.32
N ILE A 159 -4.00 4.32 16.47
CA ILE A 159 -3.20 4.71 15.30
C ILE A 159 -3.64 3.92 14.07
N TRP A 160 -3.62 4.56 12.91
CA TRP A 160 -3.91 3.93 11.63
C TRP A 160 -3.14 4.59 10.49
N GLY A 161 -3.00 3.86 9.40
CA GLY A 161 -2.42 4.41 8.17
C GLY A 161 -2.39 3.38 7.07
N ILE A 162 -2.34 3.85 5.83
CA ILE A 162 -2.30 3.04 4.60
C ILE A 162 -0.96 3.29 3.92
N SER A 163 -0.30 2.23 3.40
CA SER A 163 0.95 2.35 2.67
C SER A 163 2.09 2.81 3.60
N TYR A 164 2.86 3.82 3.26
CA TYR A 164 3.88 4.37 4.16
C TYR A 164 3.32 4.77 5.54
N PRO A 165 2.16 5.45 5.69
CA PRO A 165 1.49 5.58 6.99
C PRO A 165 1.13 4.24 7.65
N GLY A 166 0.92 3.17 6.87
CA GLY A 166 0.78 1.79 7.36
C GLY A 166 2.09 1.27 7.97
N PHE A 167 3.23 1.50 7.30
CA PHE A 167 4.55 1.24 7.86
C PHE A 167 4.76 2.01 9.17
N PHE A 168 4.49 3.34 9.20
CA PHE A 168 4.62 4.10 10.44
C PHE A 168 3.70 3.59 11.54
N THR A 169 2.53 3.07 11.20
CA THR A 169 1.65 2.41 12.16
C THR A 169 2.31 1.15 12.72
N SER A 170 2.82 0.26 11.86
CA SER A 170 3.51 -0.98 12.26
C SER A 170 4.75 -0.71 13.10
N ALA A 171 5.62 0.20 12.65
CA ALA A 171 6.86 0.55 13.37
C ALA A 171 6.58 1.20 14.73
N SER A 172 5.52 1.99 14.82
CA SER A 172 5.18 2.77 16.01
C SER A 172 4.51 1.96 17.13
N ILE A 173 3.95 0.76 16.83
CA ILE A 173 3.30 -0.07 17.85
C ILE A 173 4.28 -0.99 18.59
N ILE A 174 5.52 -1.10 18.13
CA ILE A 174 6.57 -1.84 18.82
C ILE A 174 6.88 -1.13 20.14
N ASP A 175 7.04 -1.88 21.23
CA ASP A 175 7.20 -1.32 22.58
C ASP A 175 6.06 -0.33 22.93
N SER A 176 4.82 -0.73 22.71
CA SER A 176 3.62 0.12 22.74
C SER A 176 3.51 1.01 23.98
N HIS A 177 3.15 2.28 23.77
CA HIS A 177 2.74 3.15 24.87
C HIS A 177 1.50 2.58 25.60
N PRO A 178 1.41 2.63 26.96
CA PRO A 178 0.29 2.04 27.70
C PRO A 178 -1.11 2.58 27.32
N ALA A 179 -1.18 3.83 26.87
CA ALA A 179 -2.43 4.44 26.39
C ALA A 179 -2.81 4.01 24.96
N LEU A 180 -1.92 3.39 24.19
CA LEU A 180 -2.22 2.88 22.84
C LEU A 180 -3.05 1.61 22.97
N LYS A 181 -4.32 1.66 22.55
CA LYS A 181 -5.30 0.57 22.70
C LYS A 181 -5.66 -0.12 21.40
N ALA A 182 -5.54 0.58 20.27
CA ALA A 182 -5.89 0.06 18.95
C ALA A 182 -4.92 0.52 17.88
N ALA A 183 -4.59 -0.35 16.94
CA ALA A 183 -3.79 -0.02 15.77
C ALA A 183 -4.34 -0.71 14.52
N SER A 184 -4.35 0.00 13.40
CA SER A 184 -4.70 -0.59 12.11
C SER A 184 -3.65 -0.25 11.06
N PRO A 185 -2.56 -1.04 10.96
CA PRO A 185 -1.65 -0.99 9.83
C PRO A 185 -2.35 -1.55 8.60
N GLN A 186 -2.43 -0.75 7.53
CA GLN A 186 -3.15 -1.08 6.31
C GLN A 186 -2.18 -0.99 5.13
N ALA A 187 -2.07 -2.06 4.34
CA ALA A 187 -1.00 -2.24 3.35
C ALA A 187 0.36 -1.73 3.90
N PRO A 188 0.79 -2.22 5.07
CA PRO A 188 2.07 -1.80 5.62
C PRO A 188 3.21 -2.50 4.89
N MET A 189 4.27 -1.79 4.51
CA MET A 189 5.52 -2.41 4.15
C MET A 189 6.13 -3.06 5.40
N THR A 190 6.68 -4.26 5.23
CA THR A 190 7.38 -4.99 6.31
C THR A 190 8.82 -5.31 5.93
N ASP A 191 9.04 -5.76 4.70
CA ASP A 191 10.36 -6.04 4.13
C ASP A 191 10.37 -5.62 2.66
N LEU A 192 10.98 -4.48 2.37
CA LEU A 192 11.02 -3.89 1.02
C LEU A 192 11.73 -4.75 -0.02
N PHE A 193 12.62 -5.65 0.39
CA PHE A 193 13.38 -6.47 -0.55
C PHE A 193 12.67 -7.80 -0.86
N MET A 194 11.90 -8.32 0.09
CA MET A 194 11.35 -9.67 -0.03
C MET A 194 9.94 -9.73 -0.59
N GLY A 195 9.22 -8.61 -0.65
CA GLY A 195 7.85 -8.69 -1.16
C GLY A 195 7.03 -7.42 -1.15
N ASP A 196 7.63 -6.28 -0.78
CA ASP A 196 6.94 -4.99 -0.78
C ASP A 196 7.60 -4.04 -1.80
N ASP A 197 7.25 -2.79 -1.85
CA ASP A 197 7.51 -1.72 -2.84
C ASP A 197 8.78 -1.78 -3.71
N ALA A 198 9.94 -2.23 -3.17
CA ALA A 198 11.21 -2.09 -3.89
C ALA A 198 11.58 -3.32 -4.71
N TYR A 199 11.44 -4.51 -4.12
CA TYR A 199 11.78 -5.78 -4.74
C TYR A 199 10.79 -6.87 -4.34
N HIS A 200 10.57 -7.85 -5.22
CA HIS A 200 9.85 -9.08 -4.90
C HIS A 200 10.83 -10.26 -4.96
N GLY A 201 11.32 -10.68 -3.78
CA GLY A 201 12.30 -11.76 -3.69
C GLY A 201 13.62 -11.48 -4.41
N GLY A 202 13.97 -10.20 -4.59
CA GLY A 202 15.14 -9.73 -5.32
C GLY A 202 14.88 -9.20 -6.72
N ALA A 203 13.71 -9.47 -7.33
CA ALA A 203 13.30 -8.87 -8.60
C ALA A 203 12.88 -7.40 -8.39
N PHE A 204 13.54 -6.47 -9.09
CA PHE A 204 13.35 -5.03 -8.88
C PHE A 204 12.05 -4.51 -9.50
N MET A 205 11.26 -3.82 -8.70
CA MET A 205 9.97 -3.23 -9.08
C MET A 205 10.16 -1.90 -9.83
N LEU A 206 10.71 -1.96 -11.04
CA LEU A 206 11.25 -0.83 -11.79
C LEU A 206 10.30 0.37 -11.88
N ASN A 207 9.09 0.18 -12.40
CA ASN A 207 8.17 1.30 -12.64
C ASN A 207 7.59 1.88 -11.35
N ALA A 208 7.21 1.03 -10.40
CA ALA A 208 6.68 1.46 -9.11
C ALA A 208 7.74 2.20 -8.30
N ASN A 209 8.93 1.62 -8.17
CA ASN A 209 10.03 2.17 -7.38
C ASN A 209 10.55 3.50 -7.96
N PHE A 210 10.93 3.54 -9.24
CA PHE A 210 11.40 4.79 -9.85
C PHE A 210 10.33 5.88 -9.84
N GLY A 211 9.09 5.53 -10.17
CA GLY A 211 7.96 6.46 -10.14
C GLY A 211 7.74 7.07 -8.76
N PHE A 212 7.89 6.28 -7.70
CA PHE A 212 7.82 6.78 -6.33
C PHE A 212 8.91 7.83 -6.06
N TYR A 213 10.18 7.52 -6.34
CA TYR A 213 11.29 8.44 -6.09
C TYR A 213 11.36 9.63 -7.06
N ALA A 214 10.67 9.55 -8.18
CA ALA A 214 10.51 10.70 -9.08
C ALA A 214 9.77 11.86 -8.40
N PHE A 215 8.86 11.59 -7.47
CA PHE A 215 8.17 12.62 -6.68
C PHE A 215 8.63 12.67 -5.20
N PHE A 216 8.98 11.54 -4.58
CA PHE A 216 9.36 11.46 -3.18
C PHE A 216 10.85 11.77 -3.00
N LYS A 217 11.15 13.06 -2.89
CA LYS A 217 12.52 13.56 -2.80
C LYS A 217 12.90 13.94 -1.37
N PRO A 218 14.20 13.86 -1.01
CA PRO A 218 14.70 14.46 0.21
C PRO A 218 14.30 15.93 0.31
N GLN A 219 14.10 16.41 1.52
CA GLN A 219 13.67 17.78 1.79
C GLN A 219 14.60 18.43 2.81
N GLU A 220 14.79 19.74 2.65
CA GLU A 220 15.31 20.56 3.75
C GLU A 220 14.15 20.89 4.69
N ASN A 221 14.33 20.68 5.99
CA ASN A 221 13.26 20.83 6.99
C ASN A 221 13.61 21.90 8.02
N PRO A 222 12.61 22.56 8.58
CA PRO A 222 11.17 22.48 8.27
C PRO A 222 10.79 23.31 7.05
N GLN A 223 9.92 22.77 6.19
CA GLN A 223 9.38 23.50 5.05
C GLN A 223 7.94 23.08 4.70
N LEU A 224 7.17 23.98 4.14
CA LEU A 224 5.85 23.69 3.60
C LEU A 224 5.95 22.89 2.30
N PRO A 225 4.95 22.04 1.99
CA PRO A 225 4.90 21.40 0.70
C PRO A 225 4.79 22.42 -0.43
N PRO A 226 5.29 22.11 -1.64
CA PRO A 226 5.11 22.98 -2.81
C PRO A 226 3.61 23.18 -3.07
N LYS A 227 3.21 24.40 -3.43
CA LYS A 227 1.80 24.73 -3.75
C LYS A 227 1.25 23.89 -4.90
N THR A 228 2.09 23.58 -5.87
CA THR A 228 1.77 22.74 -7.01
C THR A 228 2.90 21.73 -7.16
N PRO A 229 2.66 20.44 -6.89
CA PRO A 229 3.64 19.41 -7.21
C PRO A 229 3.89 19.40 -8.71
N VAL A 230 5.17 19.33 -9.10
CA VAL A 230 5.54 19.14 -10.50
C VAL A 230 5.77 17.65 -10.71
N PRO A 231 4.92 16.97 -11.50
CA PRO A 231 5.12 15.57 -11.81
C PRO A 231 6.42 15.38 -12.61
N PHE A 232 6.99 14.19 -12.51
CA PHE A 232 8.14 13.83 -13.34
C PHE A 232 7.71 13.76 -14.81
N ASP A 233 8.51 14.40 -15.68
CA ASP A 233 8.28 14.37 -17.13
C ASP A 233 9.07 13.20 -17.73
N TYR A 234 8.38 12.17 -18.15
CA TYR A 234 8.96 11.03 -18.86
C TYR A 234 9.37 11.36 -20.31
N GLY A 235 8.93 12.49 -20.86
CA GLY A 235 9.11 12.83 -22.27
C GLY A 235 8.31 11.96 -23.25
N THR A 236 7.56 11.00 -22.75
CA THR A 236 6.69 10.08 -23.49
C THR A 236 5.48 9.70 -22.64
N LYS A 237 4.44 9.15 -23.27
CA LYS A 237 3.27 8.57 -22.57
C LYS A 237 3.44 7.09 -22.25
N ASP A 238 4.59 6.52 -22.59
CA ASP A 238 4.89 5.09 -22.47
C ASP A 238 6.12 4.86 -21.59
N ALA A 239 5.91 4.36 -20.37
CA ALA A 239 7.01 4.03 -19.46
C ALA A 239 7.90 2.91 -20.03
N TYR A 240 7.33 1.97 -20.79
CA TYR A 240 8.13 0.92 -21.43
C TYR A 240 9.18 1.54 -22.36
N GLU A 241 8.78 2.47 -23.22
CA GLU A 241 9.71 3.20 -24.09
C GLU A 241 10.74 4.00 -23.29
N PHE A 242 10.31 4.68 -22.24
CA PHE A 242 11.19 5.45 -21.38
C PHE A 242 12.29 4.58 -20.75
N TYR A 243 11.92 3.48 -20.09
CA TYR A 243 12.90 2.60 -19.43
C TYR A 243 13.80 1.87 -20.41
N LEU A 244 13.28 1.44 -21.55
CA LEU A 244 14.08 0.83 -22.61
C LEU A 244 15.15 1.79 -23.12
N ASN A 245 14.79 3.06 -23.34
CA ASN A 245 15.73 4.10 -23.79
C ASN A 245 16.71 4.54 -22.69
N ALA A 246 16.30 4.46 -21.42
CA ALA A 246 17.20 4.74 -20.29
C ALA A 246 18.33 3.70 -20.19
N GLY A 247 18.08 2.47 -20.62
CA GLY A 247 19.04 1.36 -20.58
C GLY A 247 19.21 0.81 -19.16
N PRO A 248 20.45 0.52 -18.71
CA PRO A 248 20.70 -0.05 -17.39
C PRO A 248 20.10 0.78 -16.26
N ILE A 249 19.60 0.12 -15.20
CA ILE A 249 19.00 0.74 -14.00
C ILE A 249 19.90 1.83 -13.42
N SER A 250 21.21 1.65 -13.44
CA SER A 250 22.20 2.64 -12.98
C SER A 250 22.12 3.99 -13.70
N ASN A 251 21.48 4.06 -14.88
CA ASN A 251 21.24 5.30 -15.57
C ASN A 251 20.09 6.13 -15.00
N LEU A 252 19.21 5.54 -14.22
CA LEU A 252 17.99 6.21 -13.73
C LEU A 252 18.29 7.36 -12.78
N SER A 253 19.36 7.31 -11.99
CA SER A 253 19.80 8.42 -11.13
C SER A 253 20.01 9.73 -11.90
N LYS A 254 20.37 9.67 -13.19
CA LYS A 254 20.54 10.87 -14.03
C LYS A 254 19.23 11.64 -14.21
N TYR A 255 18.11 10.94 -14.33
CA TYR A 255 16.78 11.53 -14.49
C TYR A 255 16.26 12.15 -13.19
N LEU A 256 16.78 11.69 -12.05
CA LEU A 256 16.51 12.29 -10.74
C LEU A 256 17.48 13.44 -10.41
N GLU A 257 18.36 13.82 -11.35
CA GLU A 257 19.36 14.90 -11.22
C GLU A 257 20.30 14.72 -10.00
N GLY A 258 20.53 13.47 -9.56
CA GLY A 258 21.30 13.17 -8.36
C GLY A 258 20.68 13.72 -7.06
N LYS A 259 19.40 14.09 -7.07
CA LYS A 259 18.69 14.67 -5.92
C LYS A 259 17.91 13.66 -5.10
N SER A 260 17.93 12.39 -5.47
CA SER A 260 17.26 11.34 -4.70
C SER A 260 18.27 10.42 -4.02
N ALA A 261 18.84 10.89 -2.91
CA ALA A 261 19.75 10.08 -2.09
C ALA A 261 19.08 8.76 -1.63
N LEU A 262 17.77 8.76 -1.47
CA LEU A 262 16.99 7.57 -1.10
C LEU A 262 17.02 6.51 -2.21
N PHE A 263 16.78 6.90 -3.46
CA PHE A 263 16.89 6.01 -4.61
C PHE A 263 18.34 5.51 -4.80
N ASP A 264 19.31 6.43 -4.71
CA ASP A 264 20.74 6.07 -4.85
C ASP A 264 21.21 5.11 -3.76
N ASP A 265 20.66 5.20 -2.54
CA ASP A 265 20.93 4.25 -1.46
C ASP A 265 20.43 2.85 -1.81
N GLN A 266 19.21 2.72 -2.30
CA GLN A 266 18.67 1.42 -2.73
C GLN A 266 19.48 0.81 -3.87
N MET A 267 19.88 1.63 -4.85
CA MET A 267 20.67 1.13 -5.98
C MET A 267 22.08 0.67 -5.59
N ARG A 268 22.61 1.08 -4.43
CA ARG A 268 23.88 0.56 -3.89
C ARG A 268 23.74 -0.77 -3.16
N HIS A 269 22.52 -1.17 -2.83
CA HIS A 269 22.20 -2.38 -2.07
C HIS A 269 21.34 -3.31 -2.92
N ASP A 270 21.94 -3.90 -3.97
CA ASP A 270 21.30 -4.76 -4.95
C ASP A 270 21.12 -6.21 -4.50
N THR A 271 21.53 -6.53 -3.28
CA THR A 271 21.37 -7.85 -2.65
C THR A 271 20.77 -7.70 -1.26
N TYR A 272 20.20 -8.78 -0.70
CA TYR A 272 19.62 -8.78 0.65
C TYR A 272 20.70 -8.71 1.74
N ASP A 273 21.35 -7.57 1.84
CA ASP A 273 22.42 -7.27 2.78
C ASP A 273 21.92 -6.68 4.12
N ASP A 274 22.85 -6.17 4.93
CA ASP A 274 22.51 -5.61 6.25
C ASP A 274 21.67 -4.31 6.15
N TYR A 275 21.71 -3.59 5.02
CA TYR A 275 20.87 -2.43 4.78
C TYR A 275 19.38 -2.81 4.77
N TRP A 276 19.01 -3.85 4.03
CA TRP A 276 17.64 -4.34 3.94
C TRP A 276 17.21 -5.08 5.21
N LYS A 277 18.08 -5.94 5.76
CA LYS A 277 17.80 -6.67 7.00
C LYS A 277 17.50 -5.75 8.17
N ALA A 278 18.21 -4.62 8.28
CA ALA A 278 17.95 -3.64 9.32
C ALA A 278 16.59 -2.94 9.18
N ARG A 279 16.03 -2.90 7.97
CA ARG A 279 14.72 -2.28 7.66
C ARG A 279 13.56 -3.24 7.73
N ASN A 280 13.82 -4.54 7.81
CA ASN A 280 12.78 -5.54 8.00
C ASN A 280 12.19 -5.42 9.41
N LEU A 281 10.91 -5.07 9.53
CA LEU A 281 10.23 -4.90 10.81
C LEU A 281 9.81 -6.23 11.47
N ALA A 282 9.64 -7.31 10.71
CA ALA A 282 9.08 -8.56 11.22
C ALA A 282 9.81 -9.11 12.46
N PRO A 283 11.16 -9.12 12.56
CA PRO A 283 11.88 -9.58 13.74
C PRO A 283 11.64 -8.73 15.01
N HIS A 284 11.23 -7.48 14.81
CA HIS A 284 11.08 -6.48 15.87
C HIS A 284 9.64 -6.32 16.39
N MET A 285 8.66 -6.99 15.80
CA MET A 285 7.24 -6.93 16.20
C MET A 285 6.99 -7.57 17.57
N LYS A 286 7.51 -6.94 18.63
CA LYS A 286 7.48 -7.43 20.01
C LYS A 286 6.94 -6.37 20.96
N ASN A 287 6.54 -6.79 22.17
CA ASN A 287 6.04 -5.90 23.22
C ASN A 287 4.87 -5.03 22.75
N ILE A 288 4.02 -5.59 21.90
CA ILE A 288 2.80 -4.96 21.40
C ILE A 288 1.68 -5.27 22.38
N HIS A 289 1.05 -4.23 22.92
CA HIS A 289 0.03 -4.34 23.97
C HIS A 289 -1.35 -3.83 23.53
N CYS A 290 -1.46 -3.28 22.34
CA CYS A 290 -2.73 -2.83 21.76
C CYS A 290 -3.40 -3.94 20.92
N ALA A 291 -4.70 -3.79 20.67
CA ALA A 291 -5.39 -4.57 19.65
C ALA A 291 -4.90 -4.15 18.26
N VAL A 292 -4.67 -5.13 17.36
CA VAL A 292 -4.18 -4.86 16.00
C VAL A 292 -5.14 -5.43 14.96
N LEU A 293 -5.49 -4.61 13.97
CA LEU A 293 -6.26 -4.97 12.78
C LEU A 293 -5.43 -4.67 11.54
N THR A 294 -4.72 -5.67 11.04
CA THR A 294 -3.93 -5.56 9.81
C THR A 294 -4.81 -5.73 8.59
N VAL A 295 -4.65 -4.87 7.58
CA VAL A 295 -5.51 -4.85 6.39
C VAL A 295 -4.69 -4.91 5.12
N GLY A 296 -5.15 -5.68 4.13
CA GLY A 296 -4.56 -5.78 2.81
C GLY A 296 -5.58 -5.95 1.69
N GLY A 297 -5.13 -5.87 0.46
CA GLY A 297 -5.91 -6.11 -0.74
C GLY A 297 -5.34 -7.26 -1.57
N TRP A 298 -6.19 -8.14 -2.12
CA TRP A 298 -5.74 -9.24 -2.99
C TRP A 298 -5.07 -8.76 -4.28
N PHE A 299 -5.46 -7.58 -4.75
CA PHE A 299 -4.95 -6.98 -5.97
C PHE A 299 -4.05 -5.77 -5.68
N ASP A 300 -3.42 -5.77 -4.50
CA ASP A 300 -2.43 -4.76 -4.14
C ASP A 300 -1.12 -5.07 -4.86
N ALA A 301 -0.77 -4.22 -5.82
CA ALA A 301 0.41 -4.36 -6.65
C ALA A 301 1.70 -3.82 -5.99
N GLU A 302 1.56 -3.17 -4.84
CA GLU A 302 2.65 -2.53 -4.11
C GLU A 302 2.99 -3.34 -2.86
N ASP A 303 2.04 -3.48 -1.93
CA ASP A 303 2.25 -4.04 -0.59
C ASP A 303 1.35 -5.25 -0.30
N LEU A 304 1.39 -6.27 -1.14
CA LEU A 304 0.61 -7.49 -0.91
C LEU A 304 1.20 -8.34 0.22
N GLN A 305 2.51 -8.45 0.31
CA GLN A 305 3.20 -9.32 1.27
C GLN A 305 3.22 -8.73 2.69
N GLY A 306 3.37 -7.41 2.80
CA GLY A 306 3.53 -6.71 4.07
C GLY A 306 2.44 -6.98 5.11
N PRO A 307 1.13 -6.93 4.76
CA PRO A 307 0.05 -7.27 5.68
C PRO A 307 0.16 -8.66 6.29
N PHE A 308 0.50 -9.66 5.48
CA PHE A 308 0.66 -11.05 5.96
C PHE A 308 1.89 -11.18 6.86
N SER A 309 3.01 -10.59 6.46
CA SER A 309 4.25 -10.60 7.25
C SER A 309 4.06 -9.90 8.60
N THR A 310 3.41 -8.74 8.62
CA THR A 310 3.06 -7.99 9.83
C THR A 310 2.16 -8.83 10.75
N PHE A 311 1.06 -9.38 10.22
CA PHE A 311 0.12 -10.19 10.98
C PHE A 311 0.80 -11.41 11.62
N HIS A 312 1.59 -12.16 10.83
CA HIS A 312 2.28 -13.35 11.33
C HIS A 312 3.37 -13.02 12.35
N ALA A 313 4.13 -11.96 12.13
CA ALA A 313 5.18 -11.53 13.06
C ALA A 313 4.59 -11.11 14.42
N ILE A 314 3.48 -10.37 14.40
CA ILE A 314 2.76 -9.99 15.63
C ILE A 314 2.22 -11.24 16.33
N ASP A 315 1.59 -12.14 15.59
CA ASP A 315 1.00 -13.38 16.14
C ASP A 315 2.02 -14.29 16.81
N LYS A 316 3.19 -14.40 16.17
CA LYS A 316 4.32 -15.20 16.67
C LYS A 316 4.94 -14.63 17.94
N ASN A 317 5.05 -13.31 18.04
CA ASN A 317 5.89 -12.69 19.06
C ASN A 317 5.10 -12.09 20.24
N ASN A 318 3.76 -12.03 20.16
CA ASN A 318 2.93 -11.40 21.19
C ASN A 318 1.75 -12.34 21.53
N SER A 319 1.65 -12.72 22.79
CA SER A 319 0.54 -13.53 23.30
C SER A 319 -0.48 -12.67 24.03
N GLY A 320 -1.75 -13.05 23.97
CA GLY A 320 -2.81 -12.43 24.79
C GLY A 320 -3.36 -11.10 24.25
N ILE A 321 -2.90 -10.62 23.08
CA ILE A 321 -3.49 -9.47 22.41
C ILE A 321 -4.48 -9.90 21.32
N PHE A 322 -5.42 -9.01 21.00
CA PHE A 322 -6.22 -9.18 19.80
C PHE A 322 -5.34 -8.81 18.58
N ASN A 323 -5.17 -9.76 17.66
CA ASN A 323 -4.46 -9.55 16.40
C ASN A 323 -5.25 -10.22 15.29
N ALA A 324 -5.77 -9.45 14.35
CA ALA A 324 -6.61 -9.92 13.25
C ALA A 324 -6.11 -9.41 11.89
N LEU A 325 -6.36 -10.23 10.87
CA LEU A 325 -6.09 -9.94 9.46
C LEU A 325 -7.40 -9.73 8.71
N VAL A 326 -7.48 -8.69 7.89
CA VAL A 326 -8.58 -8.45 6.95
C VAL A 326 -8.01 -8.30 5.56
N VAL A 327 -8.50 -9.10 4.60
CA VAL A 327 -8.09 -8.99 3.20
C VAL A 327 -9.32 -8.98 2.31
N GLY A 328 -9.47 -7.93 1.50
CA GLY A 328 -10.57 -7.80 0.55
C GLY A 328 -10.09 -7.75 -0.89
N PRO A 329 -11.02 -7.70 -1.85
CA PRO A 329 -10.70 -7.74 -3.28
C PRO A 329 -10.30 -6.35 -3.80
N TRP A 330 -9.30 -5.76 -3.17
CA TRP A 330 -8.93 -4.36 -3.39
C TRP A 330 -7.52 -4.21 -3.96
N VAL A 331 -7.33 -3.13 -4.68
CA VAL A 331 -6.02 -2.57 -5.01
C VAL A 331 -5.45 -1.80 -3.83
N HIS A 332 -4.24 -1.29 -3.95
CA HIS A 332 -3.56 -0.51 -2.93
C HIS A 332 -4.42 0.64 -2.39
N GLY A 333 -4.85 0.55 -1.14
CA GLY A 333 -5.73 1.53 -0.49
C GLY A 333 -7.17 1.58 -1.04
N GLY A 334 -7.59 0.63 -1.86
CA GLY A 334 -8.91 0.60 -2.49
C GLY A 334 -10.07 0.59 -1.48
N TRP A 335 -9.91 -0.10 -0.36
CA TRP A 335 -10.90 -0.15 0.74
C TRP A 335 -11.24 1.21 1.36
N ALA A 336 -10.38 2.20 1.19
CA ALA A 336 -10.62 3.55 1.69
C ALA A 336 -11.13 4.52 0.61
N ARG A 337 -10.86 4.23 -0.68
CA ARG A 337 -11.08 5.16 -1.79
C ARG A 337 -12.32 4.84 -2.61
N TYR A 338 -12.66 3.54 -2.73
CA TYR A 338 -13.74 3.05 -3.60
C TYR A 338 -14.83 2.36 -2.78
N ASP A 339 -15.97 2.16 -3.39
CA ASP A 339 -17.05 1.34 -2.82
C ASP A 339 -16.68 -0.15 -2.84
N GLY A 340 -15.87 -0.58 -3.82
CA GLY A 340 -15.38 -1.95 -3.97
C GLY A 340 -16.41 -2.91 -4.55
N GLU A 341 -17.37 -2.43 -5.36
CA GLU A 341 -18.31 -3.27 -6.09
C GLU A 341 -17.62 -4.08 -7.19
N HIS A 342 -16.60 -3.49 -7.79
CA HIS A 342 -15.82 -4.13 -8.87
C HIS A 342 -14.37 -3.63 -8.88
N LEU A 343 -13.51 -4.35 -9.61
CA LEU A 343 -12.19 -3.89 -10.02
C LEU A 343 -11.99 -4.26 -11.49
N GLY A 344 -11.78 -3.25 -12.35
CA GLY A 344 -11.80 -3.46 -13.79
C GLY A 344 -13.09 -4.19 -14.21
N ARG A 345 -12.95 -5.34 -14.88
CA ARG A 345 -14.05 -6.17 -15.35
C ARG A 345 -14.59 -7.17 -14.30
N VAL A 346 -13.88 -7.37 -13.19
CA VAL A 346 -14.26 -8.35 -12.16
C VAL A 346 -15.25 -7.73 -11.18
N GLU A 347 -16.39 -8.37 -11.01
CA GLU A 347 -17.47 -7.94 -10.12
C GLU A 347 -17.43 -8.70 -8.80
N PHE A 348 -17.68 -8.01 -7.69
CA PHE A 348 -17.66 -8.59 -6.35
C PHE A 348 -19.04 -8.66 -5.69
N SER A 349 -20.10 -8.41 -6.45
CA SER A 349 -21.52 -8.56 -6.07
C SER A 349 -22.05 -7.57 -5.02
N PHE A 350 -21.21 -6.83 -4.32
CA PHE A 350 -21.61 -5.77 -3.39
C PHE A 350 -20.43 -4.84 -3.02
N ASN A 351 -20.73 -3.73 -2.36
CA ASN A 351 -19.77 -2.68 -2.02
C ASN A 351 -18.84 -3.13 -0.89
N THR A 352 -17.80 -3.88 -1.21
CA THR A 352 -16.86 -4.49 -0.26
C THR A 352 -16.08 -3.47 0.57
N GLY A 353 -15.73 -2.32 -0.03
CA GLY A 353 -15.05 -1.22 0.64
C GLY A 353 -15.94 -0.53 1.67
N ASP A 354 -17.19 -0.23 1.31
CA ASP A 354 -18.17 0.33 2.26
C ASP A 354 -18.46 -0.64 3.40
N TYR A 355 -18.59 -1.92 3.09
CA TYR A 355 -18.79 -2.96 4.10
C TYR A 355 -17.64 -2.98 5.10
N TYR A 356 -16.40 -2.97 4.62
CA TYR A 356 -15.22 -2.91 5.47
C TYR A 356 -15.22 -1.69 6.39
N ARG A 357 -15.41 -0.50 5.84
CA ARG A 357 -15.40 0.74 6.65
C ARG A 357 -16.46 0.74 7.74
N LYS A 358 -17.69 0.32 7.42
CA LYS A 358 -18.84 0.36 8.34
C LYS A 358 -18.89 -0.79 9.33
N ASN A 359 -18.53 -2.01 8.89
CA ASN A 359 -18.79 -3.24 9.66
C ASN A 359 -17.53 -3.85 10.27
N ILE A 360 -16.34 -3.38 9.88
CA ILE A 360 -15.07 -3.92 10.36
C ILE A 360 -14.24 -2.82 11.03
N LEU A 361 -13.80 -1.80 10.27
CA LEU A 361 -12.86 -0.79 10.76
C LEU A 361 -13.47 0.10 11.84
N PHE A 362 -14.64 0.67 11.58
CA PHE A 362 -15.30 1.56 12.52
C PHE A 362 -15.66 0.85 13.84
N PRO A 363 -16.34 -0.32 13.84
CA PRO A 363 -16.59 -1.06 15.06
C PRO A 363 -15.35 -1.48 15.83
N PHE A 364 -14.24 -1.79 15.15
CA PHE A 364 -12.97 -2.11 15.79
C PHE A 364 -12.47 -0.95 16.65
N PHE A 365 -12.39 0.27 16.10
CA PHE A 365 -11.92 1.42 16.88
C PHE A 365 -12.93 1.84 17.97
N GLU A 366 -14.25 1.76 17.72
CA GLU A 366 -15.28 2.02 18.73
C GLU A 366 -15.13 1.06 19.92
N GLN A 367 -14.84 -0.21 19.66
CA GLN A 367 -14.67 -1.23 20.71
C GLN A 367 -13.46 -0.93 21.59
N TYR A 368 -12.28 -0.76 20.97
CA TYR A 368 -11.03 -0.68 21.73
C TYR A 368 -10.71 0.71 22.29
N LEU A 369 -11.28 1.77 21.73
CA LEU A 369 -11.04 3.13 22.18
C LEU A 369 -12.14 3.69 23.07
N LYS A 370 -13.39 3.22 22.90
CA LYS A 370 -14.57 3.77 23.63
C LYS A 370 -15.37 2.70 24.39
N GLY A 371 -15.20 1.42 24.07
CA GLY A 371 -16.02 0.35 24.63
C GLY A 371 -17.46 0.31 24.10
N ASN A 372 -17.73 0.94 22.95
CA ASN A 372 -19.07 1.12 22.38
C ASN A 372 -19.50 -0.01 21.43
N SER A 373 -18.66 -0.99 21.19
CA SER A 373 -18.93 -2.10 20.27
C SER A 373 -18.48 -3.42 20.89
N ASP A 374 -19.13 -4.51 20.51
CA ASP A 374 -18.74 -5.89 20.81
C ASP A 374 -18.40 -6.66 19.51
N ALA A 375 -17.82 -5.96 18.54
CA ALA A 375 -17.46 -6.53 17.24
C ALA A 375 -16.62 -7.81 17.42
N LYS A 376 -17.21 -8.96 17.05
CA LYS A 376 -16.55 -10.26 17.15
C LYS A 376 -15.83 -10.58 15.85
N LEU A 377 -14.75 -9.87 15.58
CA LEU A 377 -13.93 -10.13 14.41
C LEU A 377 -13.18 -11.47 14.57
N PRO A 378 -13.08 -12.28 13.51
CA PRO A 378 -12.30 -13.52 13.53
C PRO A 378 -10.80 -13.20 13.50
N LYS A 379 -9.97 -14.22 13.65
CA LYS A 379 -8.53 -14.12 13.51
C LYS A 379 -8.10 -13.69 12.10
N ALA A 380 -8.78 -14.22 11.08
CA ALA A 380 -8.69 -13.75 9.71
C ALA A 380 -10.09 -13.60 9.09
N TYR A 381 -10.36 -12.46 8.49
CA TYR A 381 -11.61 -12.14 7.80
C TYR A 381 -11.29 -11.78 6.38
N VAL A 382 -11.50 -12.72 5.46
CA VAL A 382 -10.95 -12.70 4.13
C VAL A 382 -12.06 -12.81 3.09
N PHE A 383 -12.00 -11.99 2.05
CA PHE A 383 -12.93 -12.08 0.94
C PHE A 383 -12.44 -13.16 -0.05
N GLU A 384 -13.25 -14.16 -0.28
CA GLU A 384 -13.03 -15.20 -1.29
C GLU A 384 -13.59 -14.69 -2.63
N THR A 385 -12.70 -14.44 -3.57
CA THR A 385 -13.06 -14.07 -4.94
C THR A 385 -13.65 -15.26 -5.68
N GLY A 386 -14.41 -15.03 -6.75
CA GLY A 386 -15.13 -16.08 -7.46
C GLY A 386 -16.47 -16.37 -6.79
N THR A 387 -16.47 -16.87 -5.55
CA THR A 387 -17.72 -17.02 -4.78
C THR A 387 -18.26 -15.72 -4.22
N ASN A 388 -17.41 -14.68 -4.14
CA ASN A 388 -17.71 -13.33 -3.64
C ASN A 388 -18.28 -13.32 -2.21
N VAL A 389 -17.64 -14.05 -1.31
CA VAL A 389 -18.09 -14.23 0.08
C VAL A 389 -16.99 -13.88 1.08
N TRP A 390 -17.35 -13.16 2.13
CA TRP A 390 -16.49 -12.98 3.29
C TRP A 390 -16.39 -14.24 4.13
N ARG A 391 -15.17 -14.82 4.25
CA ARG A 391 -14.88 -16.01 5.04
C ARG A 391 -14.23 -15.64 6.37
N ARG A 392 -14.61 -16.36 7.41
CA ARG A 392 -14.11 -16.17 8.78
C ARG A 392 -13.25 -17.37 9.16
N TYR A 393 -11.97 -17.13 9.41
CA TYR A 393 -11.01 -18.18 9.76
C TYR A 393 -10.42 -17.97 11.17
N SER A 394 -10.09 -19.06 11.84
CA SER A 394 -9.41 -19.06 13.15
C SER A 394 -7.89 -18.89 13.06
N ALA A 395 -7.34 -18.94 11.85
CA ALA A 395 -5.93 -18.74 11.51
C ALA A 395 -5.82 -18.34 10.03
N TRP A 396 -4.68 -17.85 9.63
CA TRP A 396 -4.32 -17.67 8.23
C TRP A 396 -2.90 -18.22 7.99
N PRO A 397 -2.63 -19.05 6.95
CA PRO A 397 -3.66 -19.69 6.10
C PRO A 397 -4.70 -20.48 6.92
N PRO A 398 -5.86 -20.80 6.31
CA PRO A 398 -6.84 -21.67 6.95
C PRO A 398 -6.20 -23.00 7.37
N LYS A 399 -6.59 -23.53 8.53
CA LYS A 399 -6.04 -24.81 9.04
C LYS A 399 -6.40 -26.00 8.15
N GLU A 400 -7.47 -25.87 7.41
CA GLU A 400 -8.01 -26.85 6.49
C GLU A 400 -7.30 -26.84 5.12
N ALA A 401 -6.50 -25.79 4.86
CA ALA A 401 -5.76 -25.69 3.61
C ALA A 401 -4.61 -26.72 3.55
N GLU A 402 -4.57 -27.46 2.46
CA GLU A 402 -3.54 -28.44 2.19
C GLU A 402 -2.55 -27.91 1.14
N ALA A 403 -1.26 -28.08 1.39
CA ALA A 403 -0.26 -27.76 0.39
C ALA A 403 -0.34 -28.73 -0.80
N LYS A 404 -0.54 -28.21 -1.99
CA LYS A 404 -0.54 -28.97 -3.25
C LYS A 404 0.57 -28.46 -4.16
N THR A 405 1.16 -29.36 -4.93
CA THR A 405 2.18 -28.99 -5.91
C THR A 405 1.60 -29.09 -7.32
N LEU A 406 1.76 -28.02 -8.09
CA LEU A 406 1.54 -28.03 -9.52
C LEU A 406 2.89 -28.25 -10.20
N TYR A 407 3.02 -29.30 -10.97
CA TYR A 407 4.23 -29.69 -11.68
C TYR A 407 4.22 -29.20 -13.12
N PHE A 408 5.28 -28.50 -13.53
CA PHE A 408 5.54 -28.22 -14.94
C PHE A 408 5.81 -29.52 -15.68
N ARG A 409 5.21 -29.69 -16.85
CA ARG A 409 5.27 -30.89 -17.67
C ARG A 409 5.69 -30.55 -19.10
N VAL A 410 6.25 -31.53 -19.78
CA VAL A 410 6.59 -31.43 -21.20
C VAL A 410 5.37 -30.99 -22.02
N GLY A 411 5.58 -30.08 -22.95
CA GLY A 411 4.53 -29.60 -23.85
C GLY A 411 3.61 -28.55 -23.24
N GLY A 412 4.10 -27.79 -22.24
CA GLY A 412 3.35 -26.66 -21.67
C GLY A 412 2.18 -27.09 -20.78
N GLN A 413 2.24 -28.28 -20.17
CA GLN A 413 1.19 -28.76 -19.29
C GLN A 413 1.50 -28.51 -17.82
N LEU A 414 0.47 -28.22 -17.01
CA LEU A 414 0.50 -28.26 -15.56
C LEU A 414 -0.29 -29.46 -15.04
N SER A 415 0.21 -30.10 -13.97
CA SER A 415 -0.48 -31.24 -13.34
C SER A 415 -0.27 -31.28 -11.85
N PHE A 416 -1.26 -31.72 -11.09
CA PHE A 416 -1.11 -32.05 -9.68
C PHE A 416 -0.39 -33.40 -9.47
N ASP A 417 -0.29 -34.24 -10.50
CA ASP A 417 0.44 -35.49 -10.44
C ASP A 417 1.95 -35.27 -10.68
N PRO A 418 2.84 -35.90 -9.92
CA PRO A 418 4.28 -35.80 -10.15
C PRO A 418 4.68 -36.41 -11.52
N PRO A 419 5.80 -35.98 -12.12
CA PRO A 419 6.32 -36.58 -13.35
C PRO A 419 6.66 -38.05 -13.16
N THR A 420 6.34 -38.85 -14.16
CA THR A 420 6.58 -40.31 -14.16
C THR A 420 7.85 -40.70 -14.90
N SER A 421 8.52 -39.75 -15.55
CA SER A 421 9.75 -40.00 -16.31
C SER A 421 10.95 -39.36 -15.61
N ASP A 422 12.03 -40.12 -15.50
CA ASP A 422 13.32 -39.62 -14.99
C ASP A 422 14.16 -38.95 -16.10
N SER A 423 13.64 -38.85 -17.31
CA SER A 423 14.32 -38.18 -18.42
C SER A 423 14.40 -36.68 -18.15
N PRO A 424 15.61 -36.09 -18.17
CA PRO A 424 15.74 -34.64 -18.04
C PRO A 424 14.96 -33.97 -19.18
N ALA A 425 14.07 -33.10 -18.82
CA ALA A 425 13.35 -32.24 -19.76
C ALA A 425 13.50 -30.80 -19.29
N PHE A 426 13.69 -29.91 -20.22
CA PHE A 426 13.74 -28.48 -19.96
C PHE A 426 13.05 -27.73 -21.10
N ASP A 427 12.51 -26.60 -20.79
CA ASP A 427 12.07 -25.60 -21.75
C ASP A 427 13.05 -24.44 -21.70
N GLU A 428 13.28 -23.82 -22.87
CA GLU A 428 14.23 -22.70 -22.98
C GLU A 428 13.64 -21.56 -23.79
N TYR A 429 14.08 -20.37 -23.48
CA TYR A 429 13.75 -19.15 -24.21
C TYR A 429 14.94 -18.21 -24.25
N VAL A 430 14.89 -17.24 -25.14
CA VAL A 430 15.89 -16.17 -25.22
C VAL A 430 15.29 -14.92 -24.58
N SER A 431 15.86 -14.53 -23.44
CA SER A 431 15.55 -13.24 -22.81
C SER A 431 16.31 -12.14 -23.53
N ASP A 432 15.60 -11.29 -24.29
CA ASP A 432 16.19 -10.19 -25.04
C ASP A 432 15.98 -8.86 -24.30
N PRO A 433 17.01 -8.25 -23.70
CA PRO A 433 16.89 -6.99 -22.99
C PRO A 433 16.47 -5.80 -23.87
N ALA A 434 16.55 -5.95 -25.21
CA ALA A 434 16.03 -4.95 -26.13
C ALA A 434 14.51 -5.06 -26.38
N LYS A 435 13.89 -6.16 -25.91
CA LYS A 435 12.45 -6.42 -26.06
C LYS A 435 11.86 -7.09 -24.83
N PRO A 436 12.03 -6.51 -23.63
CA PRO A 436 11.50 -7.11 -22.41
C PRO A 436 9.99 -7.32 -22.49
N VAL A 437 9.46 -8.27 -21.74
CA VAL A 437 8.02 -8.52 -21.68
C VAL A 437 7.34 -7.34 -21.01
N PRO A 438 6.37 -6.65 -21.65
CA PRO A 438 5.63 -5.58 -21.00
C PRO A 438 4.70 -6.15 -19.92
N PHE A 439 4.39 -5.37 -18.89
CA PHE A 439 3.47 -5.82 -17.84
C PHE A 439 1.98 -5.55 -18.17
N VAL A 440 1.70 -4.66 -19.14
CA VAL A 440 0.36 -4.38 -19.69
C VAL A 440 0.43 -4.25 -21.22
N ASN A 441 -0.70 -4.35 -21.89
CA ASN A 441 -0.81 -4.31 -23.36
C ASN A 441 -1.17 -2.91 -23.91
N TYR A 442 -1.03 -1.87 -23.09
CA TYR A 442 -1.30 -0.48 -23.46
C TYR A 442 -0.24 0.46 -22.87
N THR A 443 -0.18 1.68 -23.37
CA THR A 443 0.78 2.69 -22.92
C THR A 443 0.35 3.30 -21.59
N SER A 444 1.28 3.37 -20.63
CA SER A 444 1.09 4.04 -19.34
C SER A 444 2.43 4.47 -18.78
N THR A 445 2.48 5.59 -18.08
CA THR A 445 3.64 6.01 -17.28
C THR A 445 3.50 5.63 -15.81
N ASN A 446 2.34 5.15 -15.40
CA ASN A 446 2.06 4.69 -14.02
C ASN A 446 1.86 3.18 -13.99
N VAL A 447 1.85 2.60 -12.79
CA VAL A 447 1.35 1.25 -12.57
C VAL A 447 -0.17 1.33 -12.51
N PRO A 448 -0.91 0.80 -13.52
CA PRO A 448 -2.37 0.84 -13.49
C PRO A 448 -2.89 0.01 -12.33
N GLN A 449 -3.89 0.52 -11.62
CA GLN A 449 -4.41 -0.16 -10.43
C GLN A 449 -5.01 -1.54 -10.71
N GLU A 450 -5.59 -1.72 -11.91
CA GLU A 450 -6.20 -2.98 -12.35
C GLU A 450 -5.24 -3.94 -13.08
N TYR A 451 -3.94 -3.67 -13.10
CA TYR A 451 -3.02 -4.45 -13.94
C TYR A 451 -2.99 -5.95 -13.58
N MET A 452 -3.20 -6.30 -12.32
CA MET A 452 -3.27 -7.70 -11.87
C MET A 452 -4.50 -8.47 -12.40
N LEU A 453 -5.47 -7.75 -12.97
CA LEU A 453 -6.66 -8.31 -13.64
C LEU A 453 -6.61 -8.17 -15.16
N SER A 454 -5.50 -7.68 -15.71
CA SER A 454 -5.34 -7.49 -17.15
C SER A 454 -5.29 -8.83 -17.88
N ASP A 455 -5.90 -8.87 -19.06
CA ASP A 455 -5.81 -9.99 -19.98
C ASP A 455 -4.35 -10.26 -20.37
N GLN A 456 -3.85 -11.46 -20.10
CA GLN A 456 -2.46 -11.84 -20.30
C GLN A 456 -2.14 -12.39 -21.70
N ARG A 457 -3.13 -12.47 -22.63
CA ARG A 457 -2.92 -13.01 -23.97
C ARG A 457 -1.90 -12.26 -24.82
N PHE A 458 -1.61 -11.00 -24.48
CA PHE A 458 -0.55 -10.22 -25.12
C PHE A 458 0.86 -10.77 -24.83
N ALA A 459 1.02 -11.44 -23.70
CA ALA A 459 2.29 -12.03 -23.26
C ALA A 459 2.38 -13.52 -23.56
N ASP A 460 1.29 -14.28 -23.46
CA ASP A 460 1.29 -15.74 -23.59
C ASP A 460 1.72 -16.24 -24.98
N SER A 461 1.50 -15.44 -26.02
CA SER A 461 1.86 -15.74 -27.41
C SER A 461 3.33 -15.40 -27.77
N ARG A 462 4.10 -14.83 -26.83
CA ARG A 462 5.48 -14.46 -27.06
C ARG A 462 6.39 -15.70 -26.99
N THR A 463 7.48 -15.68 -27.76
CA THR A 463 8.48 -16.76 -27.77
C THR A 463 9.45 -16.70 -26.59
N ASP A 464 9.43 -15.63 -25.81
CA ASP A 464 10.23 -15.41 -24.60
C ASP A 464 9.39 -15.51 -23.31
N VAL A 465 8.20 -16.12 -23.40
CA VAL A 465 7.33 -16.46 -22.28
C VAL A 465 6.99 -17.95 -22.33
N LEU A 466 7.21 -18.63 -21.20
CA LEU A 466 6.83 -20.03 -21.06
C LEU A 466 5.44 -20.10 -20.42
N VAL A 467 4.52 -20.83 -21.05
CA VAL A 467 3.15 -21.00 -20.58
C VAL A 467 2.89 -22.48 -20.29
N TYR A 468 2.29 -22.73 -19.13
CA TYR A 468 1.88 -24.07 -18.71
C TYR A 468 0.45 -24.04 -18.23
N GLU A 469 -0.38 -24.95 -18.74
CA GLU A 469 -1.81 -24.97 -18.47
C GLU A 469 -2.25 -26.32 -17.89
N THR A 470 -3.20 -26.29 -16.96
CA THR A 470 -3.93 -27.49 -16.57
C THR A 470 -4.97 -27.85 -17.65
N PRO A 471 -5.38 -29.10 -17.76
CA PRO A 471 -6.66 -29.41 -18.40
C PRO A 471 -7.79 -28.63 -17.73
N VAL A 472 -8.92 -28.47 -18.43
CA VAL A 472 -10.12 -27.86 -17.84
C VAL A 472 -10.42 -28.53 -16.52
N LEU A 473 -10.48 -27.73 -15.44
CA LEU A 473 -10.76 -28.22 -14.11
C LEU A 473 -12.17 -28.84 -14.04
N GLN A 474 -12.30 -29.98 -13.39
CA GLN A 474 -13.57 -30.68 -13.24
C GLN A 474 -14.29 -30.33 -11.95
N GLU A 475 -13.60 -29.71 -11.02
CA GLU A 475 -14.08 -29.27 -9.71
C GLU A 475 -13.51 -27.89 -9.40
N ASP A 476 -14.18 -27.13 -8.54
CA ASP A 476 -13.70 -25.84 -8.06
C ASP A 476 -12.39 -26.01 -7.29
N VAL A 477 -11.45 -25.11 -7.52
CA VAL A 477 -10.18 -25.03 -6.78
C VAL A 477 -10.11 -23.71 -6.03
N THR A 478 -10.08 -23.78 -4.71
CA THR A 478 -9.88 -22.61 -3.85
C THR A 478 -8.42 -22.55 -3.41
N ILE A 479 -7.74 -21.46 -3.76
CA ILE A 479 -6.36 -21.20 -3.34
C ILE A 479 -6.39 -20.30 -2.11
N ALA A 480 -5.77 -20.72 -1.01
CA ALA A 480 -5.73 -19.96 0.24
C ALA A 480 -4.38 -20.13 0.94
N GLY A 481 -3.56 -19.10 0.90
CA GLY A 481 -2.22 -19.12 1.47
C GLY A 481 -1.12 -18.76 0.45
N PRO A 482 0.15 -18.96 0.81
CA PRO A 482 1.27 -18.57 -0.03
C PRO A 482 1.38 -19.44 -1.28
N ILE A 483 1.71 -18.81 -2.41
CA ILE A 483 2.09 -19.46 -3.66
C ILE A 483 3.61 -19.34 -3.79
N SER A 484 4.31 -20.48 -3.92
CA SER A 484 5.76 -20.52 -3.90
C SER A 484 6.30 -21.25 -5.14
N PRO A 485 6.80 -20.54 -6.15
CA PRO A 485 7.45 -21.17 -7.29
C PRO A 485 8.77 -21.83 -6.85
N ARG A 486 9.05 -23.04 -7.37
CA ARG A 486 10.30 -23.78 -7.18
C ARG A 486 10.84 -24.14 -8.55
N LEU A 487 11.83 -23.40 -9.01
CA LEU A 487 12.39 -23.52 -10.34
C LEU A 487 13.82 -24.07 -10.27
N PHE A 488 14.16 -24.98 -11.18
CA PHE A 488 15.54 -25.35 -11.47
C PHE A 488 15.93 -24.61 -12.75
N VAL A 489 16.80 -23.65 -12.62
CA VAL A 489 17.09 -22.70 -13.69
C VAL A 489 18.58 -22.67 -14.03
N SER A 490 18.89 -22.33 -15.29
CA SER A 490 20.23 -21.99 -15.74
C SER A 490 20.14 -20.86 -16.76
N THR A 491 21.18 -20.06 -16.86
CA THR A 491 21.28 -18.97 -17.83
C THR A 491 22.67 -18.98 -18.47
N THR A 492 22.77 -18.48 -19.69
CA THR A 492 24.06 -18.21 -20.34
C THR A 492 24.66 -16.87 -19.89
N GLY A 493 23.86 -16.03 -19.16
CA GLY A 493 24.30 -14.80 -18.54
C GLY A 493 24.89 -15.03 -17.15
N THR A 494 25.07 -13.93 -16.41
CA THR A 494 25.61 -13.93 -15.05
C THR A 494 24.53 -13.76 -13.98
N ASP A 495 23.36 -13.23 -14.38
CA ASP A 495 22.24 -12.94 -13.52
C ASP A 495 20.93 -12.97 -14.31
N SER A 496 19.81 -13.24 -13.65
CA SER A 496 18.46 -13.20 -14.24
C SER A 496 17.39 -13.22 -13.17
N ASP A 497 16.29 -12.51 -13.40
CA ASP A 497 15.05 -12.63 -12.65
C ASP A 497 14.10 -13.60 -13.37
N TRP A 498 13.31 -14.34 -12.58
CA TRP A 498 12.26 -15.24 -13.09
C TRP A 498 10.92 -14.87 -12.46
N ASP A 499 10.07 -14.22 -13.24
CA ASP A 499 8.75 -13.81 -12.82
C ASP A 499 7.72 -14.89 -13.13
N VAL A 500 6.96 -15.33 -12.14
CA VAL A 500 5.93 -16.36 -12.28
C VAL A 500 4.57 -15.75 -11.97
N LYS A 501 3.64 -15.86 -12.93
CA LYS A 501 2.24 -15.45 -12.77
C LYS A 501 1.34 -16.68 -12.68
N VAL A 502 0.42 -16.70 -11.74
CA VAL A 502 -0.71 -17.64 -11.70
C VAL A 502 -1.91 -16.95 -12.33
N ILE A 503 -2.49 -17.58 -13.34
CA ILE A 503 -3.52 -16.98 -14.19
C ILE A 503 -4.74 -17.90 -14.18
N ASP A 504 -5.92 -17.32 -13.95
CA ASP A 504 -7.20 -17.99 -14.14
C ASP A 504 -7.67 -17.79 -15.59
N ILE A 505 -7.84 -18.89 -16.33
CA ILE A 505 -8.28 -18.88 -17.72
C ILE A 505 -9.78 -19.13 -17.73
N TYR A 506 -10.54 -18.09 -18.00
CA TYR A 506 -11.99 -18.17 -18.11
C TYR A 506 -12.43 -18.92 -19.38
N PRO A 507 -13.58 -19.63 -19.34
CA PRO A 507 -14.21 -20.21 -20.53
C PRO A 507 -14.44 -19.17 -21.61
N ALA A 508 -14.41 -19.59 -22.90
CA ALA A 508 -14.58 -18.69 -24.04
C ALA A 508 -15.98 -18.03 -24.09
N ASP A 509 -16.97 -18.62 -23.44
CA ASP A 509 -18.35 -18.17 -23.32
C ASP A 509 -18.65 -17.50 -21.97
N TYR A 510 -17.59 -17.14 -21.19
CA TYR A 510 -17.76 -16.40 -19.96
C TYR A 510 -18.47 -15.07 -20.20
N PRO A 511 -19.51 -14.71 -19.42
CA PRO A 511 -20.29 -13.51 -19.66
C PRO A 511 -19.45 -12.23 -19.61
N ASP A 512 -19.77 -11.28 -20.50
CA ASP A 512 -19.19 -9.94 -20.41
C ASP A 512 -19.63 -9.25 -19.13
N SER A 513 -18.70 -8.52 -18.52
CA SER A 513 -18.99 -7.71 -17.35
C SER A 513 -19.90 -6.52 -17.72
N LYS A 514 -20.84 -6.16 -16.82
CA LYS A 514 -21.63 -4.93 -16.96
C LYS A 514 -20.74 -3.66 -16.92
N PHE A 515 -19.52 -3.78 -16.41
CA PHE A 515 -18.53 -2.70 -16.37
C PHE A 515 -17.64 -2.66 -17.61
N ASP A 516 -17.82 -3.60 -18.54
CA ASP A 516 -17.09 -3.68 -19.79
C ASP A 516 -17.73 -2.79 -20.88
N GLN A 517 -18.16 -1.61 -20.51
CA GLN A 517 -18.65 -0.66 -21.50
C GLN A 517 -17.46 -0.18 -22.34
N PRO A 518 -17.54 -0.23 -23.67
CA PRO A 518 -16.55 0.42 -24.52
C PRO A 518 -16.49 1.90 -24.09
N LYS A 519 -15.28 2.39 -23.82
CA LYS A 519 -15.09 3.84 -23.62
C LYS A 519 -15.76 4.53 -24.81
N PRO A 520 -16.60 5.56 -24.61
CA PRO A 520 -17.13 6.32 -25.72
C PRO A 520 -15.95 6.68 -26.61
N GLU A 521 -16.01 6.33 -27.89
CA GLU A 521 -14.98 6.72 -28.85
C GLU A 521 -14.80 8.23 -28.68
N GLU A 522 -13.60 8.66 -28.30
CA GLU A 522 -13.24 10.05 -28.41
C GLU A 522 -13.41 10.40 -29.89
N LYS A 523 -14.47 11.11 -30.19
CA LYS A 523 -14.66 11.65 -31.53
C LYS A 523 -13.51 12.62 -31.76
N ASP A 524 -12.68 12.30 -32.77
CA ASP A 524 -11.61 13.14 -33.30
C ASP A 524 -12.01 14.60 -33.49
#